data_45bbb5300a7240bb3a540d5a0838fb1d
#
_entry.id   45bbb5300a7240bb3a540d5a0838fb1d
#
_cell.length_a   1.000
_cell.length_b   1.000
_cell.length_c   1.000
_cell.angle_alpha   90.00
_cell.angle_beta   90.00
_cell.angle_gamma   90.00
#
_symmetry.space_group_name_H-M   'P 1'
#
loop_
_entity.id
_entity.type
_entity.pdbx_description
1 polymer ?
#
loop_
_entity_poly.entity_id
_entity_poly.type
_entity_poly.pdbx_seq_one_letter_code
_entity_poly.pdbx_strand_id
1 'polypeptide(L)'
;RRNRQPEDCTPSAVLWFVNCSAKRHKNKSAPTXTLLNAWSILLQNKTDKHKIYSLHEPHVSCISKGKAHKPYEFGSKVSISRTRDSRIVLGALALPGNPYDGHTVEAALKQIKRITGKQPEILIADRGYRGQKELGKTRLLTPSAPLKSDSQYDQRRQRKRFRKRAGLEATISHLKQHYRMGKCYLKGELGDQIKVTLATAAYNLRQWIRL
;
A
#
# COMPACT_ATOMS: atom_id res chain seq x y z
N ARG A 1 44.23 6.60 -4.69
CA ARG A 1 42.98 7.40 -4.59
C ARG A 1 41.97 6.73 -5.51
N ARG A 2 41.08 5.88 -4.96
CA ARG A 2 39.98 5.26 -5.71
C ARG A 2 38.93 6.33 -5.96
N ASN A 3 38.70 6.63 -7.21
CA ASN A 3 37.57 7.46 -7.65
C ASN A 3 36.26 6.76 -7.23
N ARG A 4 35.66 7.22 -6.15
CA ARG A 4 34.28 6.84 -5.82
C ARG A 4 33.38 7.62 -6.77
N GLN A 5 32.91 6.94 -7.78
CA GLN A 5 31.77 7.46 -8.54
C GLN A 5 30.60 7.70 -7.56
N PRO A 6 29.92 8.83 -7.63
CA PRO A 6 28.76 9.06 -6.79
C PRO A 6 27.75 7.96 -7.06
N GLU A 7 27.50 7.14 -6.04
CA GLU A 7 26.46 6.10 -6.10
C GLU A 7 25.14 6.79 -6.46
N ASP A 8 24.60 6.36 -7.57
CA ASP A 8 23.39 6.87 -8.19
C ASP A 8 22.34 7.38 -7.18
N CYS A 9 22.13 8.67 -7.14
CA CYS A 9 20.97 9.30 -6.51
C CYS A 9 19.70 9.08 -7.33
N THR A 10 19.54 7.87 -7.89
CA THR A 10 18.31 7.53 -8.59
C THR A 10 17.18 7.38 -7.59
N PRO A 11 16.07 8.07 -7.75
CA PRO A 11 14.95 7.93 -6.84
C PRO A 11 14.39 6.51 -6.92
N SER A 12 14.56 5.75 -5.83
CA SER A 12 13.98 4.41 -5.67
C SER A 12 12.84 4.48 -4.68
N ALA A 13 11.73 3.89 -5.03
CA ALA A 13 10.53 3.81 -4.19
C ALA A 13 10.23 2.36 -3.80
N VAL A 14 9.60 2.17 -2.67
CA VAL A 14 9.18 0.86 -2.18
C VAL A 14 7.67 0.89 -1.99
N LEU A 15 6.98 -0.09 -2.54
CA LEU A 15 5.53 -0.17 -2.56
C LEU A 15 5.03 -1.32 -1.66
N TRP A 16 3.98 -1.06 -0.89
CA TRP A 16 3.36 -2.04 0.02
C TRP A 16 1.87 -1.78 0.20
N PHE A 17 1.14 -2.81 0.57
CA PHE A 17 -0.28 -2.72 0.86
C PHE A 17 -0.60 -2.88 2.34
N VAL A 18 -1.53 -2.07 2.79
CA VAL A 18 -2.05 -2.07 4.16
C VAL A 18 -3.57 -1.95 4.09
N ASN A 19 -4.24 -2.56 5.03
CA ASN A 19 -5.68 -2.40 5.17
C ASN A 19 -6.00 -1.28 6.16
N CYS A 20 -6.91 -0.42 5.77
CA CYS A 20 -7.55 0.54 6.66
C CYS A 20 -8.93 -0.02 7.04
N SER A 21 -9.12 -0.39 8.31
CA SER A 21 -10.40 -0.89 8.79
C SER A 21 -11.38 0.26 9.02
N ALA A 22 -12.56 0.16 8.48
CA ALA A 22 -13.65 1.09 8.77
C ALA A 22 -14.24 0.79 10.17
N LYS A 23 -14.34 1.80 11.02
CA LYS A 23 -15.07 1.69 12.29
C LYS A 23 -16.49 2.23 12.14
N ARG A 24 -17.40 1.60 12.86
CA ARG A 24 -18.81 2.00 12.89
C ARG A 24 -18.95 3.44 13.41
N HIS A 25 -19.54 4.30 12.60
CA HIS A 25 -20.03 5.61 13.00
C HIS A 25 -21.55 5.59 13.03
N LYS A 26 -22.15 6.19 14.05
CA LYS A 26 -23.59 6.44 14.06
C LYS A 26 -23.86 7.46 12.96
N ASN A 27 -24.48 7.02 11.91
CA ASN A 27 -24.74 7.87 10.74
C ASN A 27 -26.23 8.01 10.44
N LYS A 28 -26.62 9.23 10.16
CA LYS A 28 -27.89 9.55 9.51
C LYS A 28 -27.69 9.47 7.97
N SER A 29 -27.35 8.30 7.45
CA SER A 29 -27.54 8.03 6.03
C SER A 29 -29.03 8.05 5.73
N ALA A 30 -29.45 8.48 4.56
CA ALA A 30 -30.84 8.39 4.14
C ALA A 30 -31.34 6.96 4.44
N PRO A 31 -32.47 6.79 5.15
CA PRO A 31 -32.90 5.47 5.60
C PRO A 31 -33.01 4.46 4.46
N THR A 32 -33.33 4.89 3.29
CA THR A 32 -33.41 4.07 2.08
C THR A 32 -32.09 3.38 1.66
N UNK A 33 -31.02 3.89 1.83
CA UNK A 33 -29.91 3.36 1.51
C UNK A 33 -29.47 2.38 2.36
N THR A 34 -29.68 2.67 3.54
CA THR A 34 -29.36 1.67 4.58
C THR A 34 -30.28 0.43 4.49
N LEU A 35 -31.55 0.63 4.23
CA LEU A 35 -32.51 -0.48 4.07
C LEU A 35 -32.19 -1.36 2.84
N LEU A 36 -31.80 -0.76 1.72
CA LEU A 36 -31.41 -1.50 0.52
C LEU A 36 -30.14 -2.32 0.79
N ASN A 37 -29.14 -1.74 1.45
CA ASN A 37 -27.91 -2.46 1.84
C ASN A 37 -28.24 -3.61 2.81
N ALA A 38 -29.13 -3.39 3.79
CA ALA A 38 -29.54 -4.41 4.73
C ALA A 38 -30.23 -5.57 3.99
N TRP A 39 -31.13 -5.26 3.08
CA TRP A 39 -31.83 -6.25 2.25
C TRP A 39 -30.82 -7.04 1.40
N SER A 40 -29.89 -6.36 0.74
CA SER A 40 -28.82 -7.00 -0.04
C SER A 40 -27.97 -7.95 0.81
N ILE A 41 -27.59 -7.53 2.04
CA ILE A 41 -26.81 -8.36 2.97
C ILE A 41 -27.60 -9.62 3.38
N LEU A 42 -28.91 -9.49 3.62
CA LEU A 42 -29.73 -10.63 4.03
C LEU A 42 -29.91 -11.65 2.90
N LEU A 43 -29.97 -11.18 1.65
CA LEU A 43 -30.22 -12.04 0.47
C LEU A 43 -28.92 -12.63 -0.11
N GLN A 44 -27.74 -12.07 0.22
CA GLN A 44 -26.48 -12.54 -0.39
C GLN A 44 -26.08 -13.94 0.09
N ASN A 45 -25.62 -14.75 -0.84
CA ASN A 45 -25.13 -16.11 -0.59
C ASN A 45 -23.63 -16.15 -0.36
N LYS A 46 -23.17 -17.25 0.26
CA LYS A 46 -21.73 -17.47 0.52
C LYS A 46 -20.90 -17.45 -0.76
N THR A 47 -21.46 -17.85 -1.88
CA THR A 47 -20.79 -17.97 -3.18
C THR A 47 -20.81 -16.69 -4.04
N ASP A 48 -21.58 -15.67 -3.65
CA ASP A 48 -21.72 -14.46 -4.45
C ASP A 48 -20.37 -13.73 -4.61
N LYS A 49 -20.12 -13.23 -5.82
CA LYS A 49 -18.85 -12.54 -6.16
C LYS A 49 -18.77 -11.13 -5.57
N HIS A 50 -19.88 -10.40 -5.54
CA HIS A 50 -19.95 -9.01 -5.09
C HIS A 50 -20.76 -8.92 -3.80
N LYS A 51 -20.08 -9.11 -2.67
CA LYS A 51 -20.72 -9.09 -1.35
C LYS A 51 -20.54 -7.76 -0.64
N ILE A 52 -21.57 -7.36 0.07
CA ILE A 52 -21.53 -6.23 1.00
C ILE A 52 -21.11 -6.78 2.38
N TYR A 53 -19.99 -6.30 2.91
CA TYR A 53 -19.45 -6.74 4.21
C TYR A 53 -19.74 -5.75 5.34
N SER A 54 -20.24 -4.57 5.01
CA SER A 54 -20.54 -3.53 6.00
C SER A 54 -21.80 -2.77 5.59
N LEU A 55 -22.76 -2.70 6.49
CA LEU A 55 -24.02 -1.98 6.26
C LEU A 55 -23.78 -0.48 6.02
N HIS A 56 -22.85 0.11 6.77
CA HIS A 56 -22.59 1.55 6.75
C HIS A 56 -21.49 1.97 5.76
N GLU A 57 -20.67 1.02 5.32
CA GLU A 57 -19.53 1.24 4.42
C GLU A 57 -19.51 0.13 3.36
N PRO A 58 -20.44 0.15 2.40
CA PRO A 58 -20.60 -0.96 1.46
C PRO A 58 -19.42 -1.18 0.52
N HIS A 59 -18.53 -0.17 0.36
CA HIS A 59 -17.31 -0.28 -0.43
C HIS A 59 -16.20 -1.14 0.23
N VAL A 60 -16.38 -1.49 1.51
CA VAL A 60 -15.41 -2.29 2.27
C VAL A 60 -15.30 -3.70 1.68
N SER A 61 -14.06 -4.13 1.45
CA SER A 61 -13.75 -5.46 0.91
C SER A 61 -13.27 -6.41 2.01
N CYS A 62 -13.51 -7.70 1.80
CA CYS A 62 -12.94 -8.78 2.59
C CYS A 62 -11.60 -9.17 1.98
N ILE A 63 -10.52 -9.06 2.75
CA ILE A 63 -9.16 -9.32 2.28
C ILE A 63 -8.58 -10.51 3.04
N SER A 64 -8.30 -11.59 2.31
CA SER A 64 -7.67 -12.78 2.88
C SER A 64 -6.20 -12.51 3.21
N LYS A 65 -5.77 -12.89 4.40
CA LYS A 65 -4.38 -12.70 4.89
C LYS A 65 -3.57 -13.99 4.99
N GLY A 66 -4.20 -15.13 4.85
CA GLY A 66 -3.53 -16.43 4.96
C GLY A 66 -2.92 -16.70 6.33
N LYS A 67 -3.37 -16.01 7.38
CA LYS A 67 -2.92 -16.23 8.76
C LYS A 67 -3.93 -17.09 9.52
N ALA A 68 -3.48 -18.12 10.20
CA ALA A 68 -4.37 -19.07 10.89
C ALA A 68 -5.29 -18.39 11.89
N HIS A 69 -4.75 -17.49 12.76
CA HIS A 69 -5.54 -16.85 13.82
C HIS A 69 -6.36 -15.63 13.33
N LYS A 70 -6.07 -15.10 12.15
CA LYS A 70 -6.79 -13.95 11.58
C LYS A 70 -6.83 -14.07 10.06
N PRO A 71 -7.65 -14.98 9.52
CA PRO A 71 -7.64 -15.26 8.08
C PRO A 71 -8.16 -14.12 7.22
N TYR A 72 -9.03 -13.26 7.77
CA TYR A 72 -9.68 -12.17 7.02
C TYR A 72 -9.50 -10.83 7.72
N GLU A 73 -9.32 -9.79 6.91
CA GLU A 73 -9.39 -8.39 7.34
C GLU A 73 -10.40 -7.66 6.46
N PHE A 74 -11.19 -6.78 7.06
CA PHE A 74 -12.21 -6.00 6.36
C PHE A 74 -11.77 -4.53 6.30
N GLY A 75 -11.85 -3.93 5.13
CA GLY A 75 -11.44 -2.55 4.94
C GLY A 75 -11.02 -2.28 3.51
N SER A 76 -10.46 -1.09 3.28
CA SER A 76 -9.88 -0.71 2.00
C SER A 76 -8.39 -1.06 1.96
N LYS A 77 -7.94 -1.54 0.83
CA LYS A 77 -6.53 -1.81 0.57
C LYS A 77 -5.77 -0.49 0.41
N VAL A 78 -4.60 -0.36 1.00
CA VAL A 78 -3.78 0.85 0.92
C VAL A 78 -2.42 0.53 0.34
N SER A 79 -2.05 1.25 -0.72
CA SER A 79 -0.72 1.20 -1.33
C SER A 79 0.13 2.31 -0.74
N ILE A 80 1.30 1.98 -0.18
CA ILE A 80 2.26 2.95 0.39
C ILE A 80 3.57 2.87 -0.40
N SER A 81 4.02 4.01 -0.90
CA SER A 81 5.32 4.15 -1.57
C SER A 81 6.21 5.08 -0.75
N ARG A 82 7.45 4.69 -0.51
CA ARG A 82 8.39 5.56 0.20
C ARG A 82 9.77 5.57 -0.47
N THR A 83 10.57 6.57 -0.14
CA THR A 83 11.98 6.62 -0.54
C THR A 83 12.75 5.47 0.11
N ARG A 84 13.77 5.00 -0.58
CA ARG A 84 14.60 3.89 -0.12
C ARG A 84 15.35 4.23 1.19
N ASP A 85 15.91 5.40 1.28
CA ASP A 85 16.86 5.75 2.35
C ASP A 85 16.31 6.79 3.35
N SER A 86 15.71 7.87 2.90
CA SER A 86 15.20 8.95 3.78
C SER A 86 13.91 8.61 4.54
N ARG A 87 13.28 7.48 4.25
CA ARG A 87 12.02 7.01 4.89
C ARG A 87 10.81 7.91 4.64
N ILE A 88 10.90 8.88 3.73
CA ILE A 88 9.79 9.77 3.38
C ILE A 88 8.78 9.00 2.52
N VAL A 89 7.51 9.09 2.86
CA VAL A 89 6.42 8.50 2.07
C VAL A 89 6.15 9.42 0.88
N LEU A 90 6.27 8.88 -0.33
CA LEU A 90 6.08 9.60 -1.59
C LEU A 90 4.66 9.47 -2.13
N GLY A 91 3.96 8.41 -1.73
CA GLY A 91 2.61 8.16 -2.20
C GLY A 91 1.85 7.25 -1.26
N ALA A 92 0.55 7.49 -1.17
CA ALA A 92 -0.36 6.70 -0.34
C ALA A 92 -1.75 6.73 -0.98
N LEU A 93 -2.19 5.58 -1.45
CA LEU A 93 -3.46 5.43 -2.16
C LEU A 93 -4.37 4.43 -1.44
N ALA A 94 -5.58 4.85 -1.17
CA ALA A 94 -6.66 3.94 -0.79
C ALA A 94 -7.24 3.34 -2.08
N LEU A 95 -7.38 2.02 -2.11
CA LEU A 95 -7.76 1.26 -3.31
C LEU A 95 -9.04 0.50 -3.00
N PRO A 96 -10.17 0.93 -3.54
CA PRO A 96 -11.43 0.20 -3.34
C PRO A 96 -11.44 -1.12 -4.11
N GLY A 97 -12.27 -2.07 -3.69
CA GLY A 97 -12.51 -3.32 -4.38
C GLY A 97 -11.39 -4.35 -4.33
N ASN A 98 -10.38 -4.15 -3.46
CA ASN A 98 -9.26 -5.09 -3.27
C ASN A 98 -8.59 -5.53 -4.60
N PRO A 99 -8.14 -4.58 -5.45
CA PRO A 99 -7.54 -4.94 -6.74
C PRO A 99 -6.28 -5.79 -6.59
N TYR A 100 -5.95 -6.55 -7.64
CA TYR A 100 -4.68 -7.29 -7.68
C TYR A 100 -3.49 -6.31 -7.60
N ASP A 101 -2.47 -6.67 -6.85
CA ASP A 101 -1.33 -5.79 -6.54
C ASP A 101 -0.66 -5.23 -7.79
N GLY A 102 -0.44 -6.07 -8.79
CA GLY A 102 0.20 -5.67 -10.05
C GLY A 102 -0.54 -4.54 -10.79
N HIS A 103 -1.87 -4.54 -10.74
CA HIS A 103 -2.69 -3.51 -11.41
C HIS A 103 -2.60 -2.14 -10.74
N THR A 104 -2.11 -2.07 -9.51
CA THR A 104 -2.08 -0.83 -8.73
C THR A 104 -0.77 -0.04 -8.89
N VAL A 105 0.25 -0.65 -9.49
CA VAL A 105 1.59 -0.06 -9.64
C VAL A 105 1.51 1.23 -10.47
N GLU A 106 0.76 1.22 -11.56
CA GLU A 106 0.62 2.37 -12.45
C GLU A 106 0.01 3.57 -11.70
N ALA A 107 -1.05 3.35 -10.94
CA ALA A 107 -1.70 4.39 -10.13
C ALA A 107 -0.72 4.96 -9.09
N ALA A 108 0.06 4.10 -8.43
CA ALA A 108 1.09 4.53 -7.47
C ALA A 108 2.18 5.35 -8.14
N LEU A 109 2.65 4.96 -9.33
CA LEU A 109 3.65 5.71 -10.09
C LEU A 109 3.11 7.07 -10.56
N LYS A 110 1.87 7.13 -11.00
CA LYS A 110 1.19 8.39 -11.37
C LYS A 110 1.13 9.35 -10.16
N GLN A 111 0.80 8.83 -8.97
CA GLN A 111 0.78 9.64 -7.75
C GLN A 111 2.19 10.13 -7.39
N ILE A 112 3.21 9.27 -7.43
CA ILE A 112 4.60 9.65 -7.15
C ILE A 112 5.04 10.76 -8.12
N LYS A 113 4.80 10.57 -9.42
CA LYS A 113 5.15 11.56 -10.45
C LYS A 113 4.45 12.90 -10.20
N ARG A 114 3.17 12.87 -9.84
CA ARG A 114 2.39 14.09 -9.53
C ARG A 114 2.97 14.85 -8.33
N ILE A 115 3.39 14.13 -7.28
CA ILE A 115 3.88 14.75 -6.03
C ILE A 115 5.34 15.23 -6.16
N THR A 116 6.20 14.43 -6.82
CA THR A 116 7.64 14.68 -6.86
C THR A 116 8.13 15.34 -8.15
N GLY A 117 7.28 15.42 -9.18
CA GLY A 117 7.65 15.86 -10.52
C GLY A 117 8.46 14.83 -11.30
N LYS A 118 8.89 13.74 -10.67
CA LYS A 118 9.79 12.74 -11.27
C LYS A 118 9.23 11.34 -11.14
N GLN A 119 9.54 10.50 -12.11
CA GLN A 119 9.21 9.08 -12.06
C GLN A 119 10.45 8.32 -11.55
N PRO A 120 10.31 7.42 -10.57
CA PRO A 120 11.46 6.66 -10.08
C PRO A 120 11.98 5.69 -11.14
N GLU A 121 13.29 5.57 -11.25
CA GLU A 121 13.91 4.59 -12.15
C GLU A 121 13.74 3.16 -11.65
N ILE A 122 13.76 2.99 -10.32
CA ILE A 122 13.65 1.66 -9.69
C ILE A 122 12.53 1.70 -8.65
N LEU A 123 11.61 0.74 -8.77
CA LEU A 123 10.57 0.49 -7.78
C LEU A 123 10.78 -0.92 -7.20
N ILE A 124 11.00 -1.01 -5.89
CA ILE A 124 11.15 -2.29 -5.19
C ILE A 124 9.80 -2.66 -4.58
N ALA A 125 9.27 -3.82 -4.97
CA ALA A 125 7.96 -4.29 -4.55
C ALA A 125 8.01 -5.70 -3.97
N ASP A 126 6.91 -6.17 -3.40
CA ASP A 126 6.78 -7.52 -2.85
C ASP A 126 6.56 -8.55 -3.97
N ARG A 127 6.61 -9.82 -3.60
CA ARG A 127 6.35 -10.96 -4.49
C ARG A 127 4.96 -10.93 -5.12
N GLY A 128 3.99 -10.28 -4.49
CA GLY A 128 2.63 -10.10 -5.03
C GLY A 128 2.58 -9.31 -6.34
N TYR A 129 3.65 -8.61 -6.68
CA TYR A 129 3.76 -7.77 -7.88
C TYR A 129 4.41 -8.47 -9.08
N ARG A 130 4.50 -9.80 -9.04
CA ARG A 130 5.07 -10.57 -10.15
C ARG A 130 4.27 -10.36 -11.45
N GLY A 131 4.97 -10.43 -12.56
CA GLY A 131 4.37 -10.34 -13.91
C GLY A 131 4.74 -9.07 -14.65
N GLN A 132 4.88 -7.94 -13.96
CA GLN A 132 5.32 -6.69 -14.58
C GLN A 132 6.77 -6.43 -14.21
N LYS A 133 7.64 -6.28 -15.20
CA LYS A 133 9.07 -6.00 -14.98
C LYS A 133 9.41 -4.53 -15.21
N GLU A 134 8.71 -3.89 -16.12
CA GLU A 134 8.94 -2.50 -16.50
C GLU A 134 7.62 -1.75 -16.73
N LEU A 135 7.57 -0.50 -16.32
CA LEU A 135 6.43 0.41 -16.49
C LEU A 135 6.98 1.78 -16.92
N GLY A 136 6.98 1.99 -18.23
CA GLY A 136 7.61 3.18 -18.81
C GLY A 136 9.10 3.22 -18.48
N LYS A 137 9.54 4.27 -17.79
CA LYS A 137 10.95 4.43 -17.38
C LYS A 137 11.28 3.75 -16.04
N THR A 138 10.31 3.08 -15.39
CA THR A 138 10.49 2.47 -14.07
C THR A 138 10.70 0.97 -14.19
N ARG A 139 11.82 0.49 -13.65
CA ARG A 139 12.11 -0.94 -13.53
C ARG A 139 11.56 -1.46 -12.20
N LEU A 140 10.67 -2.45 -12.27
CA LEU A 140 10.07 -3.09 -11.09
C LEU A 140 10.95 -4.26 -10.63
N LEU A 141 11.45 -4.20 -9.40
CA LEU A 141 12.25 -5.26 -8.80
C LEU A 141 11.46 -5.98 -7.71
N THR A 142 11.23 -7.27 -7.90
CA THR A 142 10.58 -8.14 -6.92
C THR A 142 11.60 -9.16 -6.39
N PRO A 143 11.51 -9.58 -5.11
CA PRO A 143 12.40 -10.59 -4.57
C PRO A 143 12.27 -11.92 -5.33
N SER A 144 13.39 -12.42 -5.80
CA SER A 144 13.49 -13.73 -6.45
C SER A 144 14.55 -14.58 -5.73
N ALA A 145 14.49 -15.89 -5.91
CA ALA A 145 15.58 -16.76 -5.49
C ALA A 145 16.82 -16.42 -6.32
N PRO A 146 18.03 -16.50 -5.75
CA PRO A 146 19.25 -16.33 -6.53
C PRO A 146 19.31 -17.39 -7.64
N LEU A 147 19.78 -16.99 -8.80
CA LEU A 147 20.04 -17.92 -9.88
C LEU A 147 21.35 -18.68 -9.60
N LYS A 148 21.47 -19.89 -10.09
CA LYS A 148 22.71 -20.68 -9.97
C LYS A 148 23.91 -19.97 -10.63
N SER A 149 23.65 -19.18 -11.66
CA SER A 149 24.64 -18.39 -12.38
C SER A 149 25.05 -17.10 -11.67
N ASP A 150 24.32 -16.67 -10.63
CA ASP A 150 24.62 -15.40 -9.91
C ASP A 150 25.92 -15.53 -9.12
N SER A 151 26.84 -14.60 -9.30
CA SER A 151 28.05 -14.51 -8.47
C SER A 151 27.69 -14.22 -7.00
N GLN A 152 28.59 -14.56 -6.08
CA GLN A 152 28.39 -14.22 -4.66
C GLN A 152 28.20 -12.71 -4.45
N TYR A 153 28.88 -11.91 -5.24
CA TYR A 153 28.75 -10.44 -5.21
C TYR A 153 27.33 -10.01 -5.57
N ASP A 154 26.77 -10.58 -6.66
CA ASP A 154 25.41 -10.26 -7.11
C ASP A 154 24.37 -10.70 -6.10
N GLN A 155 24.53 -11.87 -5.51
CA GLN A 155 23.66 -12.37 -4.44
C GLN A 155 23.67 -11.44 -3.22
N ARG A 156 24.87 -10.97 -2.80
CA ARG A 156 25.01 -10.01 -1.68
C ARG A 156 24.36 -8.68 -2.02
N ARG A 157 24.55 -8.18 -3.25
CA ARG A 157 23.95 -6.94 -3.75
C ARG A 157 22.44 -7.02 -3.75
N GLN A 158 21.86 -8.14 -4.23
CA GLN A 158 20.41 -8.40 -4.19
C GLN A 158 19.90 -8.43 -2.74
N ARG A 159 20.55 -9.19 -1.86
CA ARG A 159 20.16 -9.25 -0.43
C ARG A 159 20.18 -7.87 0.22
N LYS A 160 21.22 -7.06 0.00
CA LYS A 160 21.33 -5.69 0.51
C LYS A 160 20.18 -4.80 -0.01
N ARG A 161 19.85 -4.93 -1.29
CA ARG A 161 18.75 -4.18 -1.93
C ARG A 161 17.40 -4.52 -1.30
N PHE A 162 17.08 -5.81 -1.16
CA PHE A 162 15.80 -6.25 -0.62
C PHE A 162 15.69 -6.12 0.90
N ARG A 163 16.80 -6.11 1.62
CA ARG A 163 16.81 -5.82 3.07
C ARG A 163 16.19 -4.45 3.38
N LYS A 164 16.42 -3.46 2.52
CA LYS A 164 15.86 -2.10 2.69
C LYS A 164 14.31 -2.09 2.62
N ARG A 165 13.71 -3.11 2.00
CA ARG A 165 12.26 -3.28 1.99
C ARG A 165 11.68 -3.51 3.40
N ALA A 166 12.41 -4.20 4.27
CA ALA A 166 11.97 -4.43 5.65
C ALA A 166 11.68 -3.12 6.41
N GLY A 167 12.39 -2.05 6.07
CA GLY A 167 12.13 -0.72 6.64
C GLY A 167 10.75 -0.16 6.28
N LEU A 168 10.13 -0.61 5.20
CA LEU A 168 8.77 -0.20 4.85
C LEU A 168 7.74 -0.84 5.80
N GLU A 169 7.97 -2.08 6.23
CA GLU A 169 7.10 -2.76 7.22
C GLU A 169 7.08 -1.98 8.54
N ALA A 170 8.25 -1.50 8.98
CA ALA A 170 8.35 -0.62 10.17
C ALA A 170 7.57 0.69 9.95
N THR A 171 7.70 1.31 8.78
CA THR A 171 6.93 2.53 8.43
C THR A 171 5.43 2.27 8.52
N ILE A 172 4.96 1.15 7.95
CA ILE A 172 3.54 0.74 7.97
C ILE A 172 3.06 0.53 9.42
N SER A 173 3.87 -0.15 10.25
CA SER A 173 3.56 -0.35 11.65
C SER A 173 3.40 0.99 12.38
N HIS A 174 4.32 1.94 12.16
CA HIS A 174 4.20 3.29 12.72
C HIS A 174 2.94 4.01 12.22
N LEU A 175 2.63 3.95 10.94
CA LEU A 175 1.43 4.56 10.38
C LEU A 175 0.16 3.99 11.02
N LYS A 176 0.11 2.67 11.24
CA LYS A 176 -1.04 2.02 11.87
C LYS A 176 -1.17 2.37 13.36
N GLN A 177 -0.07 2.31 14.12
CA GLN A 177 -0.08 2.43 15.58
C GLN A 177 -0.11 3.90 16.04
N HIS A 178 0.77 4.73 15.49
CA HIS A 178 0.98 6.09 15.98
C HIS A 178 0.17 7.15 15.22
N TYR A 179 -0.20 6.88 13.95
CA TYR A 179 -0.96 7.82 13.12
C TYR A 179 -2.37 7.32 12.80
N ARG A 180 -2.80 6.27 13.51
CA ARG A 180 -4.15 5.69 13.45
C ARG A 180 -4.62 5.33 12.02
N MET A 181 -3.69 5.03 11.11
CA MET A 181 -4.04 4.66 9.74
C MET A 181 -4.85 3.34 9.69
N GLY A 182 -4.70 2.47 10.70
CA GLY A 182 -5.44 1.21 10.78
C GLY A 182 -6.93 1.34 11.10
N LYS A 183 -7.44 2.57 11.34
CA LYS A 183 -8.86 2.82 11.69
C LYS A 183 -9.32 4.08 10.99
N CYS A 184 -10.32 3.97 10.12
CA CYS A 184 -10.92 5.12 9.46
C CYS A 184 -12.20 5.54 10.19
N TYR A 185 -12.34 6.82 10.47
CA TYR A 185 -13.54 7.44 11.07
C TYR A 185 -14.26 8.32 10.06
N LEU A 186 -13.65 8.57 8.91
CA LEU A 186 -14.26 9.28 7.80
C LEU A 186 -15.03 8.28 6.93
N LYS A 187 -15.97 8.77 6.15
CA LYS A 187 -16.88 7.92 5.39
C LYS A 187 -16.52 7.79 3.93
N GLY A 188 -16.83 6.64 3.40
CA GLY A 188 -16.70 6.32 1.99
C GLY A 188 -15.25 6.26 1.52
N GLU A 189 -15.07 5.99 0.25
CA GLU A 189 -13.76 5.86 -0.39
C GLU A 189 -12.91 7.13 -0.27
N LEU A 190 -13.57 8.30 -0.39
CA LEU A 190 -12.89 9.59 -0.21
C LEU A 190 -12.40 9.75 1.22
N GLY A 191 -13.19 9.34 2.20
CA GLY A 191 -12.80 9.34 3.61
C GLY A 191 -11.57 8.47 3.87
N ASP A 192 -11.51 7.29 3.28
CA ASP A 192 -10.34 6.41 3.35
C ASP A 192 -9.10 7.08 2.76
N GLN A 193 -9.23 7.72 1.58
CA GLN A 193 -8.11 8.42 0.94
C GLN A 193 -7.63 9.61 1.78
N ILE A 194 -8.53 10.40 2.31
CA ILE A 194 -8.20 11.55 3.20
C ILE A 194 -7.46 11.03 4.44
N LYS A 195 -7.97 9.99 5.07
CA LYS A 195 -7.36 9.38 6.27
C LYS A 195 -5.93 8.92 6.00
N VAL A 196 -5.73 8.23 4.91
CA VAL A 196 -4.40 7.71 4.50
C VAL A 196 -3.44 8.88 4.22
N THR A 197 -3.92 9.90 3.53
CA THR A 197 -3.13 11.11 3.21
C THR A 197 -2.69 11.85 4.47
N LEU A 198 -3.63 12.09 5.40
CA LEU A 198 -3.33 12.78 6.67
C LEU A 198 -2.34 11.99 7.53
N ALA A 199 -2.51 10.67 7.63
CA ALA A 199 -1.60 9.81 8.40
C ALA A 199 -0.17 9.85 7.83
N THR A 200 -0.04 9.82 6.51
CA THR A 200 1.27 9.87 5.85
C THR A 200 1.90 11.27 5.90
N ALA A 201 1.10 12.32 5.80
CA ALA A 201 1.58 13.70 5.96
C ALA A 201 2.14 13.93 7.37
N ALA A 202 1.42 13.52 8.40
CA ALA A 202 1.87 13.62 9.80
C ALA A 202 3.15 12.80 10.04
N TYR A 203 3.23 11.60 9.47
CA TYR A 203 4.44 10.77 9.51
C TYR A 203 5.62 11.49 8.84
N ASN A 204 5.43 12.03 7.64
CA ASN A 204 6.48 12.73 6.90
C ASN A 204 6.97 13.99 7.64
N LEU A 205 6.06 14.76 8.22
CA LEU A 205 6.40 15.93 9.02
C LEU A 205 7.32 15.55 10.18
N ARG A 206 6.99 14.47 10.89
CA ARG A 206 7.85 13.95 11.98
C ARG A 206 9.21 13.47 11.47
N GLN A 207 9.26 12.82 10.29
CA GLN A 207 10.54 12.41 9.71
C GLN A 207 11.39 13.64 9.33
N TRP A 208 10.76 14.66 8.78
CA TRP A 208 11.43 15.90 8.37
C TRP A 208 12.05 16.65 9.57
N ILE A 209 11.34 16.74 10.69
CA ILE A 209 11.83 17.37 11.91
C ILE A 209 13.07 16.64 12.47
N ARG A 210 13.25 15.36 12.13
CA ARG A 210 14.37 14.52 12.63
C ARG A 210 15.58 14.47 11.69
N LEU A 211 15.49 15.11 10.51
CA LEU A 211 16.59 15.22 9.56
C LEU A 211 17.49 16.42 9.87
#